data_cb682cbcfc8b37e109f0336943d05f88
#
_entry.id   cb682cbcfc8b37e109f0336943d05f88
#
_cell.length_a   1.000
_cell.length_b   1.000
_cell.length_c   1.000
_cell.angle_alpha   90.00
_cell.angle_beta   90.00
_cell.angle_gamma   90.00
#
_symmetry.space_group_name_H-M   'P 1'
#
loop_
_entity.id
_entity.type
_entity.pdbx_description
1 polymer ?
#
loop_
_entity_poly.entity_id
_entity_poly.type
_entity_poly.pdbx_seq_one_letter_code
_entity_poly.pdbx_strand_id
1 'polypeptide(L)'
;MISYIKGELAEILPDVIVVEANGIGYNIYVPGSVPGELPSVGSEVKIYTYMNVKEDECSLFGFLTRDDLSMFKMLICVNGIGPKAALGALSNITAVSYTHLTLP
;
A
#
# COMPACT_ATOMS: atom_id res chain seq x y z
N MET A 1 10.10 1.85 12.53
CA MET A 1 9.00 1.99 11.56
C MET A 1 9.56 1.95 10.13
N ILE A 2 8.88 1.29 9.22
CA ILE A 2 9.33 1.16 7.84
C ILE A 2 8.55 2.14 6.98
N SER A 3 9.25 3.14 6.41
CA SER A 3 8.61 4.19 5.61
C SER A 3 8.41 3.78 4.15
N TYR A 4 9.33 3.03 3.61
CA TYR A 4 9.22 2.52 2.24
C TYR A 4 10.16 1.32 2.10
N ILE A 5 9.89 0.53 1.07
CA ILE A 5 10.76 -0.58 0.69
C ILE A 5 11.07 -0.42 -0.79
N LYS A 6 12.36 -0.42 -1.10
CA LYS A 6 12.83 -0.35 -2.48
C LYS A 6 13.54 -1.65 -2.79
N GLY A 7 13.08 -2.35 -3.81
CA GLY A 7 13.65 -3.63 -4.18
C GLY A 7 13.02 -4.20 -5.43
N GLU A 8 13.26 -5.47 -5.65
CA GLU A 8 12.75 -6.16 -6.83
C GLU A 8 11.35 -6.69 -6.57
N LEU A 9 10.45 -6.45 -7.51
CA LEU A 9 9.10 -6.99 -7.45
C LEU A 9 9.17 -8.49 -7.74
N ALA A 10 8.98 -9.29 -6.70
CA ALA A 10 9.14 -10.74 -6.80
C ALA A 10 7.85 -11.47 -7.17
N GLU A 11 6.71 -11.03 -6.63
CA GLU A 11 5.41 -11.63 -6.91
C GLU A 11 4.31 -10.61 -6.86
N ILE A 12 3.26 -10.83 -7.65
CA ILE A 12 2.06 -10.02 -7.67
C ILE A 12 0.86 -10.94 -7.45
N LEU A 13 0.12 -10.71 -6.37
CA LEU A 13 -1.13 -11.39 -6.06
C LEU A 13 -2.24 -10.34 -6.09
N PRO A 14 -3.52 -10.74 -6.04
CA PRO A 14 -4.61 -9.76 -6.16
C PRO A 14 -4.58 -8.63 -5.12
N ASP A 15 -4.17 -8.91 -3.90
CA ASP A 15 -4.18 -7.93 -2.82
C ASP A 15 -2.86 -7.85 -2.05
N VAL A 16 -1.86 -8.61 -2.48
CA VAL A 16 -0.55 -8.66 -1.81
C VAL A 16 0.52 -8.69 -2.88
N ILE A 17 1.61 -7.98 -2.64
CA ILE A 17 2.79 -8.09 -3.48
C ILE A 17 3.97 -8.48 -2.60
N VAL A 18 4.97 -9.10 -3.22
CA VAL A 18 6.21 -9.43 -2.55
C VAL A 18 7.32 -8.62 -3.18
N VAL A 19 8.00 -7.83 -2.36
CA VAL A 19 9.17 -7.06 -2.80
C VAL A 19 10.39 -7.61 -2.07
N GLU A 20 11.39 -7.99 -2.83
CA GLU A 20 12.63 -8.51 -2.28
C GLU A 20 13.67 -7.43 -2.18
N ALA A 21 14.18 -7.19 -0.98
CA ALA A 21 15.24 -6.22 -0.72
C ALA A 21 16.29 -6.88 0.15
N ASN A 22 17.53 -6.89 -0.33
CA ASN A 22 18.68 -7.49 0.37
C ASN A 22 18.44 -8.96 0.75
N GLY A 23 17.79 -9.71 -0.14
CA GLY A 23 17.53 -11.13 0.10
C GLY A 23 16.35 -11.43 0.99
N ILE A 24 15.59 -10.41 1.40
CA ILE A 24 14.40 -10.57 2.24
C ILE A 24 13.17 -10.26 1.41
N GLY A 25 12.20 -11.19 1.37
CA GLY A 25 10.93 -10.96 0.70
C GLY A 25 9.92 -10.39 1.67
N TYR A 26 9.39 -9.21 1.35
CA TYR A 26 8.39 -8.53 2.18
C TYR A 26 7.01 -8.70 1.57
N ASN A 27 6.08 -9.27 2.34
CA ASN A 27 4.67 -9.32 1.95
C ASN A 27 4.04 -7.97 2.27
N ILE A 28 3.50 -7.33 1.25
CA ILE A 28 2.92 -6.01 1.40
C ILE A 28 1.50 -6.04 0.89
N TYR A 29 0.53 -5.76 1.76
CA TYR A 29 -0.87 -5.63 1.37
C TYR A 29 -1.04 -4.32 0.61
N VAL A 30 -1.75 -4.37 -0.51
CA VAL A 30 -1.93 -3.21 -1.37
C VAL A 30 -3.39 -3.06 -1.77
N PRO A 31 -3.84 -1.84 -2.13
CA PRO A 31 -5.18 -1.67 -2.69
C PRO A 31 -5.34 -2.51 -3.96
N GLY A 32 -6.54 -2.96 -4.24
CA GLY A 32 -6.82 -3.84 -5.37
C GLY A 32 -6.46 -3.26 -6.73
N SER A 33 -6.37 -1.92 -6.83
CA SER A 33 -5.97 -1.26 -8.08
C SER A 33 -4.47 -1.30 -8.34
N VAL A 34 -3.66 -1.51 -7.29
CA VAL A 34 -2.20 -1.43 -7.40
C VAL A 34 -1.60 -2.50 -8.30
N PRO A 35 -2.00 -3.78 -8.21
CA PRO A 35 -1.39 -4.80 -9.06
C PRO A 35 -1.43 -4.48 -10.56
N GLY A 36 -2.50 -3.84 -11.01
CA GLY A 36 -2.64 -3.45 -12.42
C GLY A 36 -1.75 -2.29 -12.84
N GLU A 37 -1.20 -1.55 -11.88
CA GLU A 37 -0.36 -0.39 -12.15
C GLU A 37 1.12 -0.67 -11.95
N LEU A 38 1.47 -1.89 -11.53
CA LEU A 38 2.86 -2.25 -11.29
C LEU A 38 3.56 -2.67 -12.57
N PRO A 39 4.91 -2.50 -12.63
CA PRO A 39 5.66 -3.03 -13.74
C PRO A 39 5.75 -4.56 -13.67
N SER A 40 6.45 -5.15 -14.63
CA SER A 40 6.62 -6.60 -14.65
C SER A 40 7.36 -7.11 -13.43
N VAL A 41 7.05 -8.34 -13.04
CA VAL A 41 7.83 -9.05 -12.02
C VAL A 41 9.30 -9.06 -12.45
N GLY A 42 10.18 -8.79 -11.51
CA GLY A 42 11.62 -8.64 -11.75
C GLY A 42 12.07 -7.20 -11.84
N SER A 43 11.14 -6.24 -11.96
CA SER A 43 11.47 -4.82 -12.03
C SER A 43 11.71 -4.25 -10.64
N GLU A 44 12.52 -3.19 -10.56
CA GLU A 44 12.73 -2.48 -9.31
C GLU A 44 11.54 -1.57 -9.04
N VAL A 45 11.07 -1.60 -7.78
CA VAL A 45 9.96 -0.77 -7.35
C VAL A 45 10.29 -0.12 -6.02
N LYS A 46 9.59 0.97 -5.74
CA LYS A 46 9.64 1.63 -4.44
C LYS A 46 8.22 1.74 -3.94
N ILE A 47 7.95 1.10 -2.82
CA ILE A 47 6.60 1.03 -2.25
C ILE A 47 6.61 1.78 -0.92
N TYR A 48 5.74 2.78 -0.78
CA TYR A 48 5.59 3.51 0.47
C TYR A 48 4.74 2.69 1.41
N THR A 49 5.21 2.48 2.62
CA THR A 49 4.59 1.52 3.51
C THR A 49 4.10 2.12 4.82
N TYR A 50 3.08 1.45 5.36
CA TYR A 50 2.59 1.67 6.71
C TYR A 50 2.69 0.35 7.45
N MET A 51 3.42 0.34 8.57
CA MET A 51 3.58 -0.87 9.35
C MET A 51 2.56 -0.89 10.48
N ASN A 52 1.72 -1.90 10.48
CA ASN A 52 0.70 -2.08 11.51
C ASN A 52 1.14 -3.22 12.43
N VAL A 53 1.45 -2.88 13.68
CA VAL A 53 1.92 -3.86 14.66
C VAL A 53 0.80 -4.09 15.67
N LYS A 54 0.39 -5.35 15.78
CA LYS A 54 -0.56 -5.79 16.78
C LYS A 54 0.11 -6.82 17.67
N GLU A 55 -0.59 -7.22 18.72
CA GLU A 55 -0.08 -8.16 19.69
C GLU A 55 0.34 -9.49 19.05
N ASP A 56 -0.45 -9.95 18.10
CA ASP A 56 -0.28 -11.27 17.48
C ASP A 56 0.12 -11.22 16.00
N GLU A 57 0.28 -10.02 15.43
CA GLU A 57 0.62 -9.92 14.03
C GLU A 57 1.29 -8.60 13.69
N CYS A 58 2.08 -8.61 12.61
CA CYS A 58 2.74 -7.42 12.10
C CYS A 58 2.52 -7.43 10.59
N SER A 59 1.89 -6.38 10.07
CA SER A 59 1.53 -6.30 8.66
C SER A 59 2.09 -5.03 8.03
N LEU A 60 2.45 -5.13 6.74
CA LEU A 60 2.85 -3.98 5.95
C LEU A 60 1.75 -3.68 4.94
N PHE A 61 1.37 -2.42 4.83
CA PHE A 61 0.43 -1.93 3.83
C PHE A 61 1.18 -0.99 2.93
N GLY A 62 1.03 -1.13 1.62
CA GLY A 62 1.85 -0.42 0.67
C GLY A 62 1.09 0.33 -0.40
N PHE A 63 1.73 1.40 -0.89
CA PHE A 63 1.13 2.32 -1.84
C PHE A 63 2.19 2.78 -2.82
N LEU A 64 1.76 3.13 -4.02
CA LEU A 64 2.67 3.58 -5.06
C LEU A 64 3.15 5.01 -4.87
N THR A 65 2.36 5.83 -4.17
CA THR A 65 2.70 7.23 -3.94
C THR A 65 2.55 7.59 -2.47
N ARG A 66 3.22 8.68 -2.08
CA ARG A 66 3.08 9.21 -0.72
C ARG A 66 1.67 9.75 -0.48
N ASP A 67 1.03 10.27 -1.53
CA ASP A 67 -0.32 10.81 -1.41
C ASP A 67 -1.31 9.71 -1.06
N ASP A 68 -1.17 8.55 -1.68
CA ASP A 68 -2.02 7.41 -1.37
C ASP A 68 -1.78 6.92 0.06
N LEU A 69 -0.53 6.89 0.50
CA LEU A 69 -0.20 6.54 1.88
C LEU A 69 -0.82 7.52 2.85
N SER A 70 -0.75 8.82 2.55
CA SER A 70 -1.34 9.85 3.40
C SER A 70 -2.86 9.70 3.49
N MET A 71 -3.51 9.38 2.37
CA MET A 71 -4.93 9.12 2.33
C MET A 71 -5.30 7.95 3.23
N PHE A 72 -4.52 6.86 3.15
CA PHE A 72 -4.73 5.68 3.97
C PHE A 72 -4.63 6.02 5.46
N LYS A 73 -3.59 6.77 5.84
CA LYS A 73 -3.41 7.18 7.23
C LYS A 73 -4.58 8.02 7.71
N MET A 74 -5.07 8.90 6.86
CA MET A 74 -6.21 9.74 7.19
C MET A 74 -7.46 8.90 7.44
N LEU A 75 -7.69 7.90 6.60
CA LEU A 75 -8.85 7.02 6.75
C LEU A 75 -8.83 6.27 8.07
N ILE A 76 -7.67 5.74 8.46
CA ILE A 76 -7.60 4.97 9.71
C ILE A 76 -7.54 5.86 10.94
N CYS A 77 -6.94 7.05 10.84
CA CYS A 77 -6.78 7.93 12.00
C CYS A 77 -7.99 8.84 12.22
N VAL A 78 -8.56 9.38 11.15
CA VAL A 78 -9.66 10.34 11.25
C VAL A 78 -11.00 9.64 11.31
N ASN A 79 -11.20 8.63 10.46
CA ASN A 79 -12.48 7.94 10.37
C ASN A 79 -12.57 6.70 11.24
N GLY A 80 -11.45 6.28 11.84
CA GLY A 80 -11.45 5.14 12.75
C GLY A 80 -11.67 3.80 12.11
N ILE A 81 -11.54 3.69 10.78
CA ILE A 81 -11.72 2.40 10.11
C ILE A 81 -10.43 1.59 10.18
N GLY A 82 -10.57 0.27 10.12
CA GLY A 82 -9.40 -0.61 10.18
C GLY A 82 -8.57 -0.56 8.90
N PRO A 83 -7.30 -1.01 8.98
CA PRO A 83 -6.42 -0.97 7.81
C PRO A 83 -6.94 -1.69 6.57
N LYS A 84 -7.53 -2.87 6.73
CA LYS A 84 -8.03 -3.61 5.57
C LYS A 84 -9.25 -2.95 4.95
N ALA A 85 -10.11 -2.34 5.77
CA ALA A 85 -11.25 -1.58 5.26
C ALA A 85 -10.77 -0.33 4.51
N ALA A 86 -9.71 0.30 5.01
CA ALA A 86 -9.12 1.47 4.35
C ALA A 86 -8.53 1.07 2.99
N LEU A 87 -7.89 -0.09 2.89
CA LEU A 87 -7.42 -0.60 1.60
C LEU A 87 -8.57 -0.80 0.62
N GLY A 88 -9.68 -1.35 1.11
CA GLY A 88 -10.86 -1.55 0.28
C GLY A 88 -11.40 -0.24 -0.27
N ALA A 89 -11.43 0.79 0.57
CA ALA A 89 -11.87 2.11 0.14
C ALA A 89 -10.94 2.68 -0.94
N LEU A 90 -9.63 2.50 -0.79
CA LEU A 90 -8.65 3.00 -1.75
C LEU A 90 -8.58 2.17 -3.03
N SER A 91 -9.12 0.96 -3.03
CA SER A 91 -9.15 0.13 -4.24
C SER A 91 -9.97 0.76 -5.35
N ASN A 92 -10.91 1.62 -5.00
CA ASN A 92 -11.84 2.23 -5.95
C ASN A 92 -11.49 3.69 -6.27
N ILE A 93 -10.60 4.30 -5.49
CA ILE A 93 -10.19 5.69 -5.71
C ILE A 93 -8.70 5.82 -5.42
N THR A 94 -8.08 6.82 -6.08
CA THR A 94 -6.71 7.20 -5.79
C THR A 94 -6.74 8.51 -5.00
N ALA A 95 -5.59 8.92 -4.47
CA ALA A 95 -5.49 10.20 -3.78
C ALA A 95 -5.89 11.36 -4.71
N VAL A 96 -5.47 11.29 -5.96
CA VAL A 96 -5.82 12.30 -6.96
C VAL A 96 -7.33 12.33 -7.20
N SER A 97 -7.94 11.17 -7.37
CA SER A 97 -9.38 11.07 -7.58
C SER A 97 -10.15 11.59 -6.37
N TYR A 98 -9.69 11.24 -5.18
CA TYR A 98 -10.33 11.71 -3.95
C TYR A 98 -10.27 13.23 -3.85
N THR A 99 -9.10 13.81 -4.09
CA THR A 99 -8.93 15.26 -4.05
C THR A 99 -9.84 15.94 -5.06
N HIS A 100 -9.96 15.36 -6.24
CA HIS A 100 -10.80 15.88 -7.30
C HIS A 100 -12.28 15.86 -6.90
N LEU A 101 -12.70 14.77 -6.26
CA LEU A 101 -14.10 14.63 -5.82
C LEU A 101 -14.46 15.54 -4.65
N THR A 102 -13.49 15.88 -3.81
CA THR A 102 -13.76 16.73 -2.64
C THR A 102 -13.64 18.21 -2.94
N LEU A 103 -13.07 18.59 -4.06
CA LEU A 103 -12.99 19.98 -4.46
C LEU A 103 -14.34 20.45 -5.00
N PRO A 104 -14.79 21.62 -4.61
CA PRO A 104 -16.06 22.16 -5.10
C PRO A 104 -16.01 22.47 -6.60
#